data_f547141edbea1d13dc85f83d8d730beb
#
_entry.id   f547141edbea1d13dc85f83d8d730beb
#
_cell.length_a   1.000
_cell.length_b   1.000
_cell.length_c   1.000
_cell.angle_alpha   90.00
_cell.angle_beta   90.00
_cell.angle_gamma   90.00
#
_symmetry.space_group_name_H-M   'P 1'
#
loop_
_entity.id
_entity.type
_entity.pdbx_description
1 polymer ?
#
loop_
_entity_poly.entity_id
_entity_poly.type
_entity_poly.pdbx_seq_one_letter_code
_entity_poly.pdbx_strand_id
1 'polypeptide(L)'
;MPNYYAVVMPSMKIGGGNRVLLQFMDEAIKDKKNCKLFFLDRKGGVFDNHYSNSVPQRMLGDGILSVVLFSIILSFKVRFDKSIVAAIVSDPILSIFSFIYANKRRVRFVQANDFLLHEDNPKGGKLFNSIYQYLFKISQKYQYHSVLFNSTYSLNSYNETLTSVKHYSTKYIVNPAVFTLKYEKNIGIYPSAGSIRVCIVTRPHPRKGYQQFLEIAKHSKLKGVNYMVISQDDLDSKLKSVTHVKPRSDKEYVDALKQCHFVLSTSTFEGFGLPLIEAMALGIVPIAFYNPGMDEFNTEKNITIIDNVVDFDNKITKIASDKDRYIKLSDSVIKSASVFTTQNFYFSMMDKIQ
;
A
#
# COMPACT_ATOMS: atom_id res chain seq x y z
N MET A 1 -10.00 -26.01 21.99
CA MET A 1 -9.26 -24.72 21.99
C MET A 1 -9.88 -23.86 20.93
N PRO A 2 -10.00 -22.54 21.14
CA PRO A 2 -10.50 -21.67 20.08
C PRO A 2 -9.54 -21.67 18.87
N ASN A 3 -10.11 -21.63 17.66
CA ASN A 3 -9.36 -21.56 16.43
C ASN A 3 -9.00 -20.11 16.11
N TYR A 4 -7.73 -19.83 15.82
CA TYR A 4 -7.22 -18.51 15.50
C TYR A 4 -6.72 -18.41 14.06
N TYR A 5 -6.97 -17.25 13.45
CA TYR A 5 -6.30 -16.81 12.22
C TYR A 5 -5.08 -15.99 12.60
N ALA A 6 -3.89 -16.39 12.15
CA ALA A 6 -2.68 -15.61 12.36
C ALA A 6 -2.47 -14.62 11.21
N VAL A 7 -2.19 -13.37 11.56
CA VAL A 7 -1.66 -12.37 10.62
C VAL A 7 -0.19 -12.17 10.93
N VAL A 8 0.68 -12.42 9.94
CA VAL A 8 2.13 -12.39 10.11
C VAL A 8 2.70 -11.21 9.32
N MET A 9 3.22 -10.21 10.05
CA MET A 9 3.64 -8.92 9.50
C MET A 9 5.13 -8.64 9.74
N PRO A 10 5.78 -7.88 8.84
CA PRO A 10 7.19 -7.49 9.01
C PRO A 10 7.41 -6.46 10.11
N SER A 11 6.37 -5.72 10.50
CA SER A 11 6.40 -4.74 11.59
C SER A 11 5.03 -4.10 11.78
N MET A 12 4.87 -3.33 12.87
CA MET A 12 3.74 -2.41 13.09
C MET A 12 4.00 -1.01 12.52
N LYS A 13 5.01 -0.83 11.67
CA LYS A 13 5.30 0.48 11.06
C LYS A 13 4.13 0.95 10.19
N ILE A 14 3.84 2.25 10.28
CA ILE A 14 2.80 2.90 9.49
C ILE A 14 3.14 2.75 7.99
N GLY A 15 2.20 2.21 7.24
CA GLY A 15 2.34 1.99 5.79
C GLY A 15 1.12 1.28 5.22
N GLY A 16 0.79 1.57 3.96
CA GLY A 16 -0.43 1.07 3.31
C GLY A 16 -0.57 -0.45 3.38
N GLY A 17 0.49 -1.20 3.08
CA GLY A 17 0.46 -2.66 3.09
C GLY A 17 0.19 -3.28 4.46
N ASN A 18 0.76 -2.71 5.52
CA ASN A 18 0.50 -3.15 6.88
C ASN A 18 -0.93 -2.77 7.32
N ARG A 19 -1.38 -1.55 6.96
CA ARG A 19 -2.74 -1.08 7.27
C ARG A 19 -3.82 -2.01 6.72
N VAL A 20 -3.67 -2.49 5.49
CA VAL A 20 -4.61 -3.41 4.86
C VAL A 20 -4.79 -4.69 5.68
N LEU A 21 -3.71 -5.26 6.21
CA LEU A 21 -3.78 -6.46 7.06
C LEU A 21 -4.43 -6.17 8.43
N LEU A 22 -4.18 -4.99 9.00
CA LEU A 22 -4.83 -4.58 10.25
C LEU A 22 -6.32 -4.34 10.04
N GLN A 23 -6.74 -3.76 8.91
CA GLN A 23 -8.16 -3.64 8.54
C GLN A 23 -8.85 -5.00 8.42
N PHE A 24 -8.16 -6.00 7.85
CA PHE A 24 -8.67 -7.37 7.84
C PHE A 24 -8.89 -7.90 9.27
N MET A 25 -7.93 -7.69 10.17
CA MET A 25 -8.06 -8.11 11.57
C MET A 25 -9.22 -7.41 12.28
N ASP A 26 -9.37 -6.10 12.08
CA ASP A 26 -10.45 -5.32 12.70
C ASP A 26 -11.83 -5.87 12.31
N GLU A 27 -12.05 -6.15 11.02
CA GLU A 27 -13.31 -6.72 10.54
C GLU A 27 -13.49 -8.17 11.02
N ALA A 28 -12.42 -8.98 11.05
CA ALA A 28 -12.48 -10.34 11.57
C ALA A 28 -12.88 -10.37 13.05
N ILE A 29 -12.37 -9.44 13.86
CA ILE A 29 -12.75 -9.32 15.28
C ILE A 29 -14.22 -8.88 15.43
N LYS A 30 -14.70 -7.94 14.60
CA LYS A 30 -16.12 -7.56 14.56
C LYS A 30 -17.03 -8.75 14.19
N ASP A 31 -16.57 -9.62 13.29
CA ASP A 31 -17.24 -10.88 12.90
C ASP A 31 -17.00 -12.02 13.93
N LYS A 32 -16.53 -11.68 15.13
CA LYS A 32 -16.26 -12.63 16.23
C LYS A 32 -15.29 -13.75 15.86
N LYS A 33 -14.42 -13.54 14.88
CA LYS A 33 -13.32 -14.46 14.59
C LYS A 33 -12.14 -14.18 15.52
N ASN A 34 -11.49 -15.25 15.96
CA ASN A 34 -10.29 -15.11 16.78
C ASN A 34 -9.08 -14.84 15.88
N CYS A 35 -8.40 -13.72 16.10
CA CYS A 35 -7.19 -13.37 15.39
C CYS A 35 -5.99 -13.23 16.32
N LYS A 36 -4.81 -13.62 15.84
CA LYS A 36 -3.52 -13.37 16.48
C LYS A 36 -2.59 -12.62 15.54
N LEU A 37 -1.97 -11.56 16.05
CA LEU A 37 -1.01 -10.77 15.30
C LEU A 37 0.41 -11.18 15.67
N PHE A 38 1.18 -11.65 14.69
CA PHE A 38 2.61 -11.95 14.81
C PHE A 38 3.40 -10.91 14.04
N PHE A 39 4.36 -10.24 14.67
CA PHE A 39 5.15 -9.22 13.99
C PHE A 39 6.57 -9.07 14.55
N LEU A 40 7.47 -8.54 13.69
CA LEU A 40 8.81 -8.14 14.12
C LEU A 40 8.71 -6.75 14.80
N ASP A 41 9.17 -6.66 16.04
CA ASP A 41 9.15 -5.42 16.82
C ASP A 41 10.35 -4.55 16.42
N ARG A 42 10.11 -3.65 15.46
CA ARG A 42 11.09 -2.73 14.86
C ARG A 42 10.91 -1.31 15.38
N LYS A 43 12.02 -0.61 15.58
CA LYS A 43 11.99 0.81 15.98
C LYS A 43 11.35 1.70 14.89
N GLY A 44 10.66 2.76 15.30
CA GLY A 44 10.06 3.78 14.45
C GLY A 44 8.58 4.02 14.74
N GLY A 45 7.94 4.91 13.99
CA GLY A 45 6.51 5.19 14.10
C GLY A 45 5.67 3.96 13.77
N VAL A 46 4.82 3.57 14.70
CA VAL A 46 4.03 2.33 14.62
C VAL A 46 2.54 2.64 14.75
N PHE A 47 1.69 1.75 14.23
CA PHE A 47 0.28 1.76 14.55
C PHE A 47 0.06 1.47 16.04
N ASP A 48 -0.96 2.09 16.63
CA ASP A 48 -1.37 1.74 17.99
C ASP A 48 -1.76 0.27 18.05
N ASN A 49 -1.08 -0.47 18.94
CA ASN A 49 -1.36 -1.89 19.11
C ASN A 49 -2.46 -2.09 20.15
N HIS A 50 -3.70 -2.16 19.70
CA HIS A 50 -4.86 -2.47 20.52
C HIS A 50 -5.28 -3.95 20.49
N TYR A 51 -4.52 -4.79 19.79
CA TYR A 51 -4.83 -6.22 19.68
C TYR A 51 -4.33 -6.98 20.90
N SER A 52 -5.25 -7.49 21.71
CA SER A 52 -4.96 -8.25 22.94
C SER A 52 -4.15 -9.53 22.69
N ASN A 53 -4.31 -10.14 21.49
CA ASN A 53 -3.63 -11.36 21.07
C ASN A 53 -2.45 -11.05 20.15
N SER A 54 -1.59 -10.11 20.51
CA SER A 54 -0.39 -9.81 19.72
C SER A 54 0.84 -10.55 20.27
N VAL A 55 1.68 -11.04 19.35
CA VAL A 55 2.92 -11.78 19.64
C VAL A 55 4.09 -11.05 18.99
N PRO A 56 4.65 -10.03 19.66
CA PRO A 56 5.82 -9.31 19.17
C PRO A 56 7.07 -10.20 19.23
N GLN A 57 7.89 -10.12 18.19
CA GLN A 57 9.23 -10.68 18.18
C GLN A 57 10.25 -9.54 18.29
N ARG A 58 10.81 -9.33 19.48
CA ARG A 58 11.87 -8.36 19.67
C ARG A 58 13.08 -8.69 18.80
N MET A 59 13.67 -7.67 18.24
CA MET A 59 14.85 -7.75 17.38
C MET A 59 16.06 -7.13 18.07
N LEU A 60 17.25 -7.68 17.81
CA LEU A 60 18.52 -7.14 18.32
C LEU A 60 19.06 -5.99 17.47
N GLY A 61 18.46 -5.74 16.30
CA GLY A 61 18.82 -4.65 15.39
C GLY A 61 17.97 -4.68 14.12
N ASP A 62 18.06 -3.63 13.32
CA ASP A 62 17.27 -3.47 12.07
C ASP A 62 17.99 -3.95 10.80
N GLY A 63 19.21 -4.51 10.96
CA GLY A 63 19.99 -5.06 9.85
C GLY A 63 19.33 -6.30 9.21
N ILE A 64 19.67 -6.57 7.95
CA ILE A 64 19.04 -7.65 7.16
C ILE A 64 19.21 -9.03 7.79
N LEU A 65 20.39 -9.33 8.37
CA LEU A 65 20.64 -10.60 9.05
C LEU A 65 19.72 -10.77 10.27
N SER A 66 19.50 -9.67 11.03
CA SER A 66 18.57 -9.66 12.14
C SER A 66 17.14 -9.96 11.65
N VAL A 67 16.70 -9.30 10.57
CA VAL A 67 15.38 -9.54 9.98
C VAL A 67 15.21 -11.00 9.58
N VAL A 68 16.19 -11.60 8.91
CA VAL A 68 16.16 -13.02 8.50
C VAL A 68 16.08 -13.94 9.72
N LEU A 69 16.98 -13.77 10.70
CA LEU A 69 17.02 -14.60 11.90
C LEU A 69 15.69 -14.54 12.67
N PHE A 70 15.19 -13.33 12.92
CA PHE A 70 13.96 -13.17 13.69
C PHE A 70 12.69 -13.53 12.91
N SER A 71 12.73 -13.52 11.56
CA SER A 71 11.66 -14.08 10.72
C SER A 71 11.57 -15.60 10.88
N ILE A 72 12.71 -16.29 11.00
CA ILE A 72 12.75 -17.73 11.28
C ILE A 72 12.16 -18.01 12.67
N ILE A 73 12.59 -17.29 13.70
CA ILE A 73 12.08 -17.45 15.06
C ILE A 73 10.57 -17.19 15.11
N LEU A 74 10.08 -16.13 14.45
CA LEU A 74 8.66 -15.82 14.38
C LEU A 74 7.87 -16.95 13.71
N SER A 75 8.42 -17.54 12.65
CA SER A 75 7.81 -18.67 11.95
C SER A 75 7.69 -19.92 12.86
N PHE A 76 8.66 -20.18 13.71
CA PHE A 76 8.55 -21.25 14.71
C PHE A 76 7.48 -20.94 15.76
N LYS A 77 7.31 -19.69 16.20
CA LYS A 77 6.22 -19.32 17.10
C LYS A 77 4.84 -19.62 16.48
N VAL A 78 4.65 -19.29 15.19
CA VAL A 78 3.42 -19.65 14.46
C VAL A 78 3.25 -21.18 14.38
N ARG A 79 4.30 -21.93 14.08
CA ARG A 79 4.28 -23.39 13.96
C ARG A 79 3.80 -24.07 15.24
N PHE A 80 4.38 -23.67 16.37
CA PHE A 80 4.13 -24.33 17.65
C PHE A 80 2.86 -23.86 18.36
N ASP A 81 2.27 -22.77 17.92
CA ASP A 81 0.96 -22.34 18.43
C ASP A 81 -0.14 -23.25 17.89
N LYS A 82 -0.60 -24.18 18.74
CA LYS A 82 -1.61 -25.18 18.40
C LYS A 82 -2.98 -24.58 18.10
N SER A 83 -3.25 -23.36 18.58
CA SER A 83 -4.53 -22.68 18.33
C SER A 83 -4.64 -22.10 16.90
N ILE A 84 -3.53 -21.92 16.17
CA ILE A 84 -3.53 -21.38 14.81
C ILE A 84 -4.02 -22.42 13.81
N VAL A 85 -5.04 -22.08 13.03
CA VAL A 85 -5.57 -22.91 11.94
C VAL A 85 -5.12 -22.43 10.55
N ALA A 86 -5.03 -21.13 10.39
CA ALA A 86 -4.54 -20.50 9.16
C ALA A 86 -3.61 -19.32 9.45
N ALA A 87 -2.64 -19.08 8.59
CA ALA A 87 -1.69 -17.98 8.69
C ALA A 87 -1.61 -17.20 7.38
N ILE A 88 -1.87 -15.90 7.46
CA ILE A 88 -1.80 -14.95 6.36
C ILE A 88 -0.46 -14.24 6.46
N VAL A 89 0.33 -14.30 5.39
CA VAL A 89 1.63 -13.63 5.29
C VAL A 89 1.67 -12.72 4.08
N SER A 90 2.06 -11.46 4.29
CA SER A 90 2.17 -10.49 3.21
C SER A 90 3.62 -10.12 2.88
N ASP A 91 4.51 -10.12 3.85
CA ASP A 91 5.91 -9.77 3.63
C ASP A 91 6.67 -10.85 2.87
N PRO A 92 7.48 -10.50 1.85
CA PRO A 92 8.21 -11.47 1.05
C PRO A 92 9.28 -12.24 1.83
N ILE A 93 9.99 -11.63 2.79
CA ILE A 93 11.00 -12.33 3.60
C ILE A 93 10.33 -13.32 4.56
N LEU A 94 9.26 -12.89 5.24
CA LEU A 94 8.46 -13.79 6.09
C LEU A 94 7.84 -14.92 5.28
N SER A 95 7.47 -14.67 4.01
CA SER A 95 6.89 -15.70 3.14
C SER A 95 7.90 -16.79 2.78
N ILE A 96 9.18 -16.43 2.62
CA ILE A 96 10.26 -17.40 2.38
C ILE A 96 10.29 -18.45 3.48
N PHE A 97 10.15 -18.05 4.73
CA PHE A 97 10.20 -18.93 5.90
C PHE A 97 8.85 -19.56 6.28
N SER A 98 7.78 -19.27 5.54
CA SER A 98 6.45 -19.81 5.85
C SER A 98 6.35 -21.32 5.75
N PHE A 99 7.28 -22.00 5.06
CA PHE A 99 7.35 -23.46 5.03
C PHE A 99 7.55 -24.09 6.43
N ILE A 100 8.12 -23.34 7.37
CA ILE A 100 8.31 -23.78 8.77
C ILE A 100 6.97 -24.13 9.42
N TYR A 101 5.89 -23.39 9.11
CA TYR A 101 4.54 -23.67 9.60
C TYR A 101 3.62 -24.28 8.53
N ALA A 102 4.19 -25.17 7.69
CA ALA A 102 3.42 -25.89 6.66
C ALA A 102 2.31 -26.80 7.20
N ASN A 103 2.32 -27.06 8.50
CA ASN A 103 1.22 -27.77 9.21
C ASN A 103 -0.02 -26.90 9.41
N LYS A 104 0.00 -25.60 9.02
CA LYS A 104 -1.11 -24.67 9.04
C LYS A 104 -1.58 -24.38 7.62
N ARG A 105 -2.82 -23.95 7.43
CA ARG A 105 -3.25 -23.31 6.18
C ARG A 105 -2.44 -22.05 5.96
N ARG A 106 -1.69 -21.96 4.88
CA ARG A 106 -0.87 -20.79 4.55
C ARG A 106 -1.51 -20.02 3.41
N VAL A 107 -1.77 -18.75 3.66
CA VAL A 107 -2.30 -17.81 2.68
C VAL A 107 -1.26 -16.72 2.42
N ARG A 108 -0.87 -16.55 1.18
CA ARG A 108 0.04 -15.48 0.75
C ARG A 108 -0.77 -14.31 0.22
N PHE A 109 -0.58 -13.11 0.78
CA PHE A 109 -1.16 -11.89 0.23
C PHE A 109 -0.08 -11.03 -0.42
N VAL A 110 -0.05 -11.00 -1.75
CA VAL A 110 0.94 -10.29 -2.57
C VAL A 110 0.42 -8.90 -2.87
N GLN A 111 1.16 -7.87 -2.45
CA GLN A 111 0.78 -6.47 -2.59
C GLN A 111 1.55 -5.70 -3.67
N ALA A 112 2.59 -6.32 -4.23
CA ALA A 112 3.40 -5.80 -5.33
C ALA A 112 4.20 -6.96 -5.94
N ASN A 113 5.04 -6.70 -6.94
CA ASN A 113 5.98 -7.71 -7.41
C ASN A 113 7.13 -7.89 -6.39
N ASP A 114 6.93 -8.84 -5.49
CA ASP A 114 7.86 -9.13 -4.38
C ASP A 114 9.25 -9.58 -4.86
N PHE A 115 9.34 -10.20 -6.04
CA PHE A 115 10.61 -10.65 -6.60
C PHE A 115 11.54 -9.46 -6.92
N LEU A 116 10.96 -8.35 -7.36
CA LEU A 116 11.67 -7.13 -7.74
C LEU A 116 11.86 -6.14 -6.57
N LEU A 117 11.39 -6.48 -5.38
CA LEU A 117 11.33 -5.56 -4.23
C LEU A 117 12.69 -4.94 -3.85
N HIS A 118 13.78 -5.67 -4.07
CA HIS A 118 15.13 -5.26 -3.69
C HIS A 118 16.00 -4.82 -4.86
N GLU A 119 15.51 -4.87 -6.09
CA GLU A 119 16.32 -4.45 -7.27
C GLU A 119 16.82 -3.01 -7.16
N ASP A 120 15.98 -2.12 -6.64
CA ASP A 120 16.29 -0.70 -6.47
C ASP A 120 16.77 -0.36 -5.05
N ASN A 121 17.07 -1.36 -4.22
CA ASN A 121 17.52 -1.13 -2.85
C ASN A 121 19.05 -1.17 -2.75
N PRO A 122 19.73 -0.01 -2.74
CA PRO A 122 21.19 0.05 -2.68
C PRO A 122 21.77 -0.51 -1.37
N LYS A 123 20.95 -0.62 -0.31
CA LYS A 123 21.39 -1.06 1.02
C LYS A 123 21.69 -2.57 1.11
N GLY A 124 21.11 -3.38 0.23
CA GLY A 124 21.28 -4.83 0.26
C GLY A 124 22.50 -5.35 -0.50
N GLY A 125 23.01 -4.59 -1.47
CA GLY A 125 24.04 -5.03 -2.40
C GLY A 125 23.61 -6.16 -3.36
N LYS A 126 24.41 -6.39 -4.40
CA LYS A 126 24.10 -7.38 -5.46
C LYS A 126 23.99 -8.82 -4.92
N LEU A 127 24.89 -9.19 -4.00
CA LEU A 127 24.90 -10.54 -3.42
C LEU A 127 23.63 -10.83 -2.63
N PHE A 128 23.19 -9.88 -1.80
CA PHE A 128 21.93 -10.03 -1.05
C PHE A 128 20.74 -10.20 -1.99
N ASN A 129 20.64 -9.37 -3.03
CA ASN A 129 19.55 -9.46 -4.00
C ASN A 129 19.53 -10.83 -4.70
N SER A 130 20.67 -11.37 -5.09
CA SER A 130 20.76 -12.69 -5.71
C SER A 130 20.33 -13.80 -4.76
N ILE A 131 20.78 -13.77 -3.51
CA ILE A 131 20.36 -14.73 -2.48
C ILE A 131 18.87 -14.63 -2.20
N TYR A 132 18.35 -13.41 -2.05
CA TYR A 132 16.93 -13.16 -1.83
C TYR A 132 16.09 -13.73 -2.98
N GLN A 133 16.41 -13.41 -4.23
CA GLN A 133 15.70 -13.90 -5.41
C GLN A 133 15.73 -15.43 -5.51
N TYR A 134 16.88 -16.04 -5.21
CA TYR A 134 17.01 -17.49 -5.19
C TYR A 134 16.12 -18.14 -4.12
N LEU A 135 16.20 -17.68 -2.88
CA LEU A 135 15.37 -18.17 -1.77
C LEU A 135 13.88 -17.91 -2.03
N PHE A 136 13.54 -16.74 -2.60
CA PHE A 136 12.17 -16.44 -2.96
C PHE A 136 11.62 -17.42 -4.01
N LYS A 137 12.38 -17.70 -5.08
CA LYS A 137 12.01 -18.71 -6.09
C LYS A 137 11.79 -20.09 -5.49
N ILE A 138 12.69 -20.52 -4.59
CA ILE A 138 12.53 -21.81 -3.89
C ILE A 138 11.27 -21.81 -3.05
N SER A 139 11.00 -20.74 -2.30
CA SER A 139 9.83 -20.66 -1.43
C SER A 139 8.52 -20.81 -2.19
N GLN A 140 8.47 -20.37 -3.46
CA GLN A 140 7.28 -20.48 -4.30
C GLN A 140 6.97 -21.93 -4.73
N LYS A 141 7.93 -22.87 -4.58
CA LYS A 141 7.69 -24.31 -4.79
C LYS A 141 6.84 -24.93 -3.66
N TYR A 142 6.83 -24.31 -2.49
CA TYR A 142 6.00 -24.76 -1.38
C TYR A 142 4.56 -24.32 -1.58
N GLN A 143 3.67 -25.28 -1.63
CA GLN A 143 2.26 -25.02 -1.89
C GLN A 143 1.64 -24.15 -0.77
N TYR A 144 1.09 -22.99 -1.13
CA TYR A 144 0.16 -22.24 -0.33
C TYR A 144 -1.24 -22.81 -0.51
N HIS A 145 -2.11 -22.64 0.49
CA HIS A 145 -3.53 -22.92 0.32
C HIS A 145 -4.12 -22.01 -0.75
N SER A 146 -3.81 -20.70 -0.64
CA SER A 146 -4.15 -19.72 -1.66
C SER A 146 -3.09 -18.61 -1.73
N VAL A 147 -2.94 -18.02 -2.93
CA VAL A 147 -2.14 -16.81 -3.16
C VAL A 147 -3.09 -15.72 -3.64
N LEU A 148 -3.19 -14.67 -2.86
CA LEU A 148 -4.09 -13.53 -3.09
C LEU A 148 -3.26 -12.35 -3.60
N PHE A 149 -3.72 -11.70 -4.64
CA PHE A 149 -3.08 -10.54 -5.23
C PHE A 149 -3.96 -9.31 -5.05
N ASN A 150 -3.35 -8.19 -4.71
CA ASN A 150 -4.08 -6.95 -4.51
C ASN A 150 -4.61 -6.32 -5.82
N SER A 151 -4.15 -6.79 -6.98
CA SER A 151 -4.57 -6.32 -8.30
C SER A 151 -4.27 -7.34 -9.41
N THR A 152 -4.93 -7.19 -10.54
CA THR A 152 -4.63 -7.91 -11.79
C THR A 152 -3.19 -7.64 -12.23
N TYR A 153 -2.71 -6.40 -12.10
CA TYR A 153 -1.35 -6.05 -12.41
C TYR A 153 -0.33 -6.82 -11.56
N SER A 154 -0.54 -6.89 -10.24
CA SER A 154 0.34 -7.65 -9.35
C SER A 154 0.36 -9.14 -9.67
N LEU A 155 -0.79 -9.73 -10.06
CA LEU A 155 -0.89 -11.11 -10.51
C LEU A 155 -0.10 -11.34 -11.81
N ASN A 156 -0.28 -10.49 -12.81
CA ASN A 156 0.37 -10.62 -14.11
C ASN A 156 1.89 -10.46 -13.98
N SER A 157 2.35 -9.40 -13.30
CA SER A 157 3.76 -9.15 -13.05
C SER A 157 4.44 -10.28 -12.26
N TYR A 158 3.74 -10.87 -11.29
CA TYR A 158 4.21 -12.04 -10.56
C TYR A 158 4.35 -13.26 -11.47
N ASN A 159 3.38 -13.54 -12.34
CA ASN A 159 3.42 -14.66 -13.27
C ASN A 159 4.55 -14.52 -14.29
N GLU A 160 4.74 -13.33 -14.85
CA GLU A 160 5.83 -13.03 -15.79
C GLU A 160 7.20 -13.25 -15.17
N THR A 161 7.38 -12.81 -13.92
CA THR A 161 8.67 -12.93 -13.23
C THR A 161 8.99 -14.37 -12.82
N LEU A 162 7.99 -15.20 -12.55
CA LEU A 162 8.14 -16.55 -12.02
C LEU A 162 7.71 -17.65 -13.00
N THR A 163 7.77 -17.39 -14.30
CA THR A 163 7.41 -18.36 -15.36
C THR A 163 8.10 -19.72 -15.25
N SER A 164 9.35 -19.74 -14.76
CA SER A 164 10.12 -20.97 -14.58
C SER A 164 9.75 -21.80 -13.35
N VAL A 165 8.84 -21.31 -12.49
CA VAL A 165 8.47 -21.98 -11.24
C VAL A 165 7.08 -22.62 -11.40
N LYS A 166 6.98 -23.94 -11.21
CA LYS A 166 5.68 -24.59 -11.10
C LYS A 166 4.97 -24.13 -9.84
N HIS A 167 3.82 -23.48 -10.01
CA HIS A 167 2.95 -23.03 -8.91
C HIS A 167 1.78 -24.01 -8.79
N TYR A 168 1.59 -24.56 -7.60
CA TYR A 168 0.48 -25.46 -7.29
C TYR A 168 -0.66 -24.77 -6.53
N SER A 169 -0.43 -23.53 -6.09
CA SER A 169 -1.43 -22.77 -5.31
C SER A 169 -2.46 -22.12 -6.20
N THR A 170 -3.71 -22.13 -5.76
CA THR A 170 -4.77 -21.36 -6.41
C THR A 170 -4.53 -19.87 -6.21
N LYS A 171 -4.72 -19.08 -7.26
CA LYS A 171 -4.46 -17.64 -7.30
C LYS A 171 -5.77 -16.88 -7.45
N TYR A 172 -5.93 -15.81 -6.67
CA TYR A 172 -7.13 -14.96 -6.67
C TYR A 172 -6.72 -13.49 -6.62
N ILE A 173 -7.59 -12.62 -7.12
CA ILE A 173 -7.49 -11.18 -6.94
C ILE A 173 -8.38 -10.80 -5.76
N VAL A 174 -7.82 -10.07 -4.80
CA VAL A 174 -8.52 -9.53 -3.64
C VAL A 174 -8.05 -8.10 -3.45
N ASN A 175 -8.84 -7.15 -3.96
CA ASN A 175 -8.48 -5.73 -3.88
C ASN A 175 -8.49 -5.26 -2.43
N PRO A 176 -7.53 -4.42 -2.03
CA PRO A 176 -7.38 -3.96 -0.65
C PRO A 176 -8.47 -2.95 -0.28
N ALA A 177 -8.75 -2.87 1.01
CA ALA A 177 -9.66 -1.86 1.54
C ALA A 177 -9.06 -0.46 1.54
N VAL A 178 -9.89 0.54 1.30
CA VAL A 178 -9.57 1.97 1.36
C VAL A 178 -10.05 2.55 2.68
N PHE A 179 -9.14 2.81 3.61
CA PHE A 179 -9.50 3.21 4.97
C PHE A 179 -10.11 4.61 5.06
N THR A 180 -9.85 5.47 4.07
CA THR A 180 -10.37 6.85 4.03
C THR A 180 -11.88 6.92 3.78
N LEU A 181 -12.50 5.82 3.32
CA LEU A 181 -13.96 5.73 3.15
C LEU A 181 -14.76 5.97 4.45
N LYS A 182 -14.16 5.75 5.61
CA LYS A 182 -14.79 6.00 6.92
C LYS A 182 -14.84 7.48 7.32
N TYR A 183 -14.13 8.36 6.58
CA TYR A 183 -14.07 9.79 6.88
C TYR A 183 -15.03 10.56 6.00
N GLU A 184 -15.45 11.72 6.50
CA GLU A 184 -16.27 12.68 5.73
C GLU A 184 -15.53 13.11 4.46
N LYS A 185 -16.26 13.21 3.38
CA LYS A 185 -15.77 13.63 2.08
C LYS A 185 -15.47 15.12 2.06
N ASN A 186 -14.55 15.51 1.21
CA ASN A 186 -14.16 16.92 0.99
C ASN A 186 -15.09 17.60 -0.04
N ILE A 187 -16.40 17.50 0.16
CA ILE A 187 -17.38 18.00 -0.78
C ILE A 187 -17.41 19.54 -0.73
N GLY A 188 -17.38 20.17 -1.90
CA GLY A 188 -17.57 21.61 -2.04
C GLY A 188 -16.32 22.48 -1.91
N ILE A 189 -15.15 21.89 -1.65
CA ILE A 189 -13.88 22.62 -1.74
C ILE A 189 -13.44 22.63 -3.20
N TYR A 190 -13.63 23.78 -3.83
CA TYR A 190 -13.27 24.02 -5.23
C TYR A 190 -12.02 24.90 -5.31
N PRO A 191 -11.07 24.63 -6.22
CA PRO A 191 -9.92 25.49 -6.42
C PRO A 191 -10.36 26.87 -6.91
N SER A 192 -10.11 27.92 -6.13
CA SER A 192 -10.31 29.29 -6.58
C SER A 192 -9.09 29.78 -7.39
N ALA A 193 -9.30 30.75 -8.27
CA ALA A 193 -8.21 31.37 -9.02
C ALA A 193 -7.13 31.90 -8.05
N GLY A 194 -5.90 31.43 -8.21
CA GLY A 194 -4.76 31.77 -7.34
C GLY A 194 -4.62 30.98 -6.05
N SER A 195 -5.44 29.94 -5.81
CA SER A 195 -5.37 29.08 -4.62
C SER A 195 -5.54 27.59 -4.95
N ILE A 196 -4.75 27.08 -5.86
CA ILE A 196 -4.71 25.64 -6.19
C ILE A 196 -3.76 24.92 -5.22
N ARG A 197 -4.21 23.82 -4.64
CA ARG A 197 -3.39 22.96 -3.76
C ARG A 197 -3.27 21.56 -4.33
N VAL A 198 -2.03 21.12 -4.53
CA VAL A 198 -1.69 19.82 -5.11
C VAL A 198 -0.84 19.06 -4.11
N CYS A 199 -1.21 17.85 -3.74
CA CYS A 199 -0.38 17.02 -2.90
C CYS A 199 0.16 15.78 -3.62
N ILE A 200 1.25 15.25 -3.07
CA ILE A 200 1.75 13.90 -3.34
C ILE A 200 1.88 13.15 -2.03
N VAL A 201 1.50 11.87 -2.03
CA VAL A 201 1.81 10.95 -0.92
C VAL A 201 2.94 10.04 -1.38
N THR A 202 4.11 10.17 -0.77
CA THR A 202 5.30 9.49 -1.26
C THR A 202 6.27 9.11 -0.13
N ARG A 203 7.34 8.40 -0.48
CA ARG A 203 8.49 8.08 0.37
C ARG A 203 9.77 8.10 -0.46
N PRO A 204 10.98 8.16 0.16
CA PRO A 204 12.25 8.25 -0.56
C PRO A 204 12.61 6.92 -1.24
N HIS A 205 11.89 6.60 -2.30
CA HIS A 205 12.13 5.44 -3.13
C HIS A 205 12.08 5.85 -4.60
N PRO A 206 13.03 5.45 -5.47
CA PRO A 206 13.10 5.90 -6.86
C PRO A 206 11.78 5.71 -7.62
N ARG A 207 11.12 4.56 -7.45
CA ARG A 207 9.85 4.24 -8.12
C ARG A 207 8.63 5.02 -7.60
N LYS A 208 8.77 5.76 -6.47
CA LYS A 208 7.68 6.57 -5.90
C LYS A 208 7.61 7.98 -6.46
N GLY A 209 8.53 8.33 -7.39
CA GLY A 209 8.43 9.51 -8.22
C GLY A 209 8.59 10.85 -7.51
N TYR A 210 9.23 10.90 -6.33
CA TYR A 210 9.42 12.16 -5.62
C TYR A 210 10.18 13.21 -6.44
N GLN A 211 11.21 12.78 -7.19
CA GLN A 211 11.99 13.69 -8.02
C GLN A 211 11.15 14.25 -9.17
N GLN A 212 10.33 13.42 -9.82
CA GLN A 212 9.41 13.85 -10.88
C GLN A 212 8.38 14.88 -10.35
N PHE A 213 7.92 14.68 -9.11
CA PHE A 213 7.06 15.68 -8.46
C PHE A 213 7.79 17.01 -8.26
N LEU A 214 9.02 16.99 -7.78
CA LEU A 214 9.83 18.21 -7.62
C LEU A 214 10.09 18.91 -8.96
N GLU A 215 10.33 18.16 -10.04
CA GLU A 215 10.48 18.72 -11.38
C GLU A 215 9.18 19.42 -11.86
N ILE A 216 8.00 18.82 -11.58
CA ILE A 216 6.71 19.48 -11.85
C ILE A 216 6.59 20.75 -11.00
N ALA A 217 6.81 20.68 -9.70
CA ALA A 217 6.68 21.84 -8.80
C ALA A 217 7.64 22.98 -9.14
N LYS A 218 8.83 22.68 -9.69
CA LYS A 218 9.84 23.64 -10.09
C LYS A 218 9.56 24.30 -11.44
N HIS A 219 9.06 23.54 -12.42
CA HIS A 219 8.92 23.99 -13.79
C HIS A 219 7.50 24.34 -14.22
N SER A 220 6.50 24.06 -13.39
CA SER A 220 5.12 24.47 -13.61
C SER A 220 5.02 26.00 -13.73
N LYS A 221 4.27 26.47 -14.73
CA LYS A 221 3.99 27.88 -14.96
C LYS A 221 2.70 28.35 -14.32
N LEU A 222 1.98 27.49 -13.62
CA LEU A 222 0.75 27.79 -12.93
C LEU A 222 1.00 28.79 -11.78
N LYS A 223 0.27 29.89 -11.78
CA LYS A 223 0.34 30.87 -10.68
C LYS A 223 -0.58 30.47 -9.55
N GLY A 224 -0.14 30.72 -8.30
CA GLY A 224 -0.96 30.45 -7.11
C GLY A 224 -1.17 28.98 -6.78
N VAL A 225 -0.26 28.11 -7.22
CA VAL A 225 -0.25 26.69 -6.84
C VAL A 225 0.65 26.48 -5.63
N ASN A 226 0.09 25.83 -4.61
CA ASN A 226 0.82 25.35 -3.44
C ASN A 226 0.97 23.85 -3.54
N TYR A 227 2.19 23.36 -3.42
CA TYR A 227 2.53 21.96 -3.45
C TYR A 227 2.74 21.41 -2.05
N MET A 228 2.21 20.21 -1.76
CA MET A 228 2.34 19.54 -0.47
C MET A 228 2.88 18.13 -0.65
N VAL A 229 3.91 17.80 0.11
CA VAL A 229 4.42 16.43 0.21
C VAL A 229 3.96 15.83 1.53
N ILE A 230 3.24 14.72 1.46
CA ILE A 230 2.78 13.95 2.62
C ILE A 230 3.65 12.69 2.69
N SER A 231 4.47 12.57 3.74
CA SER A 231 5.41 11.46 3.90
C SER A 231 5.70 11.19 5.37
N GLN A 232 5.94 9.92 5.71
CA GLN A 232 6.47 9.52 7.04
C GLN A 232 7.99 9.74 7.15
N ASP A 233 8.65 9.82 6.00
CA ASP A 233 10.10 9.99 5.93
C ASP A 233 10.46 11.46 5.81
N ASP A 234 11.68 11.81 6.23
CA ASP A 234 12.23 13.13 6.02
C ASP A 234 12.66 13.26 4.56
N LEU A 235 11.90 14.05 3.81
CA LEU A 235 12.15 14.36 2.40
C LEU A 235 12.55 15.83 2.32
N ASP A 236 13.79 16.09 1.93
CA ASP A 236 14.28 17.46 1.75
C ASP A 236 13.77 18.04 0.43
N SER A 237 13.12 19.21 0.49
CA SER A 237 12.79 20.02 -0.65
C SER A 237 13.37 21.42 -0.46
N LYS A 238 14.26 21.82 -1.37
CA LYS A 238 14.80 23.20 -1.43
C LYS A 238 13.83 24.20 -2.05
N LEU A 239 12.67 23.75 -2.52
CA LEU A 239 11.67 24.58 -3.17
C LEU A 239 10.76 25.23 -2.14
N LYS A 240 10.74 26.58 -2.08
CA LYS A 240 9.87 27.35 -1.17
C LYS A 240 8.38 27.15 -1.43
N SER A 241 7.99 26.72 -2.63
CA SER A 241 6.60 26.42 -3.01
C SER A 241 6.12 25.06 -2.54
N VAL A 242 6.98 24.25 -1.92
CA VAL A 242 6.68 22.89 -1.46
C VAL A 242 6.68 22.85 0.07
N THR A 243 5.54 22.52 0.64
CA THR A 243 5.40 22.24 2.08
C THR A 243 5.50 20.74 2.35
N HIS A 244 6.04 20.36 3.49
CA HIS A 244 6.17 18.97 3.89
C HIS A 244 5.32 18.69 5.13
N VAL A 245 4.47 17.67 5.07
CA VAL A 245 3.63 17.21 6.17
C VAL A 245 4.03 15.78 6.52
N LYS A 246 4.32 15.55 7.80
CA LYS A 246 4.68 14.25 8.36
C LYS A 246 3.59 13.78 9.32
N PRO A 247 2.52 13.12 8.83
CA PRO A 247 1.39 12.72 9.66
C PRO A 247 1.82 11.69 10.71
N ARG A 248 1.37 11.86 11.95
CA ARG A 248 1.63 10.94 13.06
C ARG A 248 0.46 9.98 13.31
N SER A 249 -0.69 10.26 12.67
CA SER A 249 -1.92 9.46 12.80
C SER A 249 -2.68 9.41 11.48
N ASP A 250 -3.62 8.47 11.38
CA ASP A 250 -4.56 8.39 10.26
C ASP A 250 -5.39 9.67 10.11
N LYS A 251 -5.76 10.28 11.24
CA LYS A 251 -6.51 11.54 11.23
C LYS A 251 -5.67 12.67 10.62
N GLU A 252 -4.42 12.85 11.08
CA GLU A 252 -3.52 13.88 10.52
C GLU A 252 -3.24 13.65 9.03
N TYR A 253 -3.15 12.41 8.59
CA TYR A 253 -3.00 12.05 7.17
C TYR A 253 -4.22 12.49 6.36
N VAL A 254 -5.42 12.17 6.83
CA VAL A 254 -6.67 12.57 6.18
C VAL A 254 -6.86 14.09 6.20
N ASP A 255 -6.54 14.74 7.31
CA ASP A 255 -6.64 16.20 7.43
C ASP A 255 -5.66 16.90 6.46
N ALA A 256 -4.46 16.34 6.25
CA ALA A 256 -3.53 16.84 5.24
C ALA A 256 -4.06 16.66 3.81
N LEU A 257 -4.60 15.48 3.48
CA LEU A 257 -5.22 15.23 2.18
C LEU A 257 -6.37 16.20 1.93
N LYS A 258 -7.28 16.38 2.89
CA LYS A 258 -8.45 17.27 2.77
C LYS A 258 -8.12 18.74 2.52
N GLN A 259 -6.88 19.16 2.78
CA GLN A 259 -6.43 20.50 2.42
C GLN A 259 -6.19 20.66 0.92
N CYS A 260 -6.16 19.58 0.14
CA CYS A 260 -5.75 19.59 -1.26
C CYS A 260 -6.96 19.47 -2.20
N HIS A 261 -6.85 20.08 -3.37
CA HIS A 261 -7.81 19.95 -4.47
C HIS A 261 -7.45 18.79 -5.39
N PHE A 262 -6.15 18.58 -5.57
CA PHE A 262 -5.63 17.55 -6.45
C PHE A 262 -4.61 16.69 -5.72
N VAL A 263 -4.61 15.40 -6.03
CA VAL A 263 -3.53 14.49 -5.66
C VAL A 263 -2.76 14.10 -6.92
N LEU A 264 -1.44 14.30 -6.88
CA LEU A 264 -0.56 13.93 -7.98
C LEU A 264 0.16 12.62 -7.66
N SER A 265 0.06 11.63 -8.54
CA SER A 265 0.86 10.41 -8.48
C SER A 265 1.89 10.41 -9.60
N THR A 266 3.16 10.44 -9.21
CA THR A 266 4.32 10.34 -10.12
C THR A 266 5.01 8.98 -10.00
N SER A 267 4.40 8.03 -9.31
CA SER A 267 4.94 6.68 -9.15
C SER A 267 5.00 5.95 -10.48
N THR A 268 6.15 5.36 -10.79
CA THR A 268 6.34 4.53 -11.99
C THR A 268 5.92 3.08 -11.77
N PHE A 269 5.72 2.67 -10.52
CA PHE A 269 5.34 1.32 -10.15
C PHE A 269 4.49 1.32 -8.88
N GLU A 270 3.28 0.79 -8.99
CA GLU A 270 2.36 0.56 -7.89
C GLU A 270 1.71 -0.83 -8.02
N GLY A 271 1.60 -1.56 -6.93
CA GLY A 271 0.83 -2.81 -6.94
C GLY A 271 -0.67 -2.56 -7.07
N PHE A 272 -1.16 -1.50 -6.40
CA PHE A 272 -2.56 -1.08 -6.44
C PHE A 272 -2.71 0.44 -6.52
N GLY A 273 -1.89 1.20 -5.78
CA GLY A 273 -1.97 2.67 -5.76
C GLY A 273 -2.82 3.21 -4.62
N LEU A 274 -2.73 2.61 -3.43
CA LEU A 274 -3.52 3.01 -2.25
C LEU A 274 -3.54 4.53 -1.99
N PRO A 275 -2.42 5.28 -2.02
CA PRO A 275 -2.49 6.72 -1.75
C PRO A 275 -3.40 7.49 -2.71
N LEU A 276 -3.44 7.07 -3.98
CA LEU A 276 -4.26 7.74 -4.98
C LEU A 276 -5.75 7.50 -4.72
N ILE A 277 -6.15 6.24 -4.53
CA ILE A 277 -7.55 5.90 -4.26
C ILE A 277 -8.02 6.36 -2.88
N GLU A 278 -7.12 6.44 -1.89
CA GLU A 278 -7.41 7.03 -0.58
C GLU A 278 -7.81 8.51 -0.69
N ALA A 279 -7.13 9.26 -1.56
CA ALA A 279 -7.50 10.65 -1.86
C ALA A 279 -8.80 10.73 -2.67
N MET A 280 -9.00 9.84 -3.66
CA MET A 280 -10.24 9.75 -4.44
C MET A 280 -11.47 9.50 -3.55
N ALA A 281 -11.34 8.64 -2.53
CA ALA A 281 -12.41 8.37 -1.58
C ALA A 281 -12.86 9.61 -0.78
N LEU A 282 -11.99 10.58 -0.64
CA LEU A 282 -12.26 11.89 -0.02
C LEU A 282 -12.77 12.93 -1.03
N GLY A 283 -12.85 12.62 -2.32
CA GLY A 283 -13.28 13.55 -3.38
C GLY A 283 -12.16 14.44 -3.93
N ILE A 284 -10.91 14.12 -3.65
CA ILE A 284 -9.75 14.85 -4.17
C ILE A 284 -9.47 14.34 -5.59
N VAL A 285 -9.38 15.26 -6.56
CA VAL A 285 -9.25 14.91 -7.98
C VAL A 285 -7.86 14.38 -8.29
N PRO A 286 -7.73 13.15 -8.83
CA PRO A 286 -6.44 12.53 -9.10
C PRO A 286 -5.85 13.00 -10.44
N ILE A 287 -4.56 13.25 -10.43
CA ILE A 287 -3.71 13.46 -11.60
C ILE A 287 -2.54 12.49 -11.49
N ALA A 288 -2.19 11.79 -12.56
CA ALA A 288 -1.17 10.77 -12.46
C ALA A 288 -0.36 10.60 -13.75
N PHE A 289 0.92 10.25 -13.61
CA PHE A 289 1.57 9.46 -14.66
C PHE A 289 0.95 8.08 -14.66
N TYR A 290 0.73 7.53 -15.85
CA TYR A 290 0.13 6.21 -15.94
C TYR A 290 1.00 5.14 -15.26
N ASN A 291 0.36 4.30 -14.46
CA ASN A 291 0.92 3.02 -14.05
C ASN A 291 -0.22 1.97 -13.96
N PRO A 292 0.05 0.70 -14.28
CA PRO A 292 -1.01 -0.31 -14.40
C PRO A 292 -1.73 -0.64 -13.08
N GLY A 293 -1.13 -0.32 -11.93
CA GLY A 293 -1.75 -0.58 -10.62
C GLY A 293 -3.03 0.21 -10.38
N MET A 294 -3.24 1.33 -11.12
CA MET A 294 -4.46 2.13 -10.99
C MET A 294 -5.65 1.61 -11.81
N ASP A 295 -5.44 0.68 -12.75
CA ASP A 295 -6.50 0.20 -13.64
C ASP A 295 -7.64 -0.47 -12.88
N GLU A 296 -7.37 -1.05 -11.71
CA GLU A 296 -8.37 -1.68 -10.84
C GLU A 296 -9.49 -0.72 -10.40
N PHE A 297 -9.19 0.57 -10.27
CA PHE A 297 -10.13 1.58 -9.79
C PHE A 297 -10.35 2.75 -10.76
N ASN A 298 -9.66 2.77 -11.91
CA ASN A 298 -9.86 3.78 -12.96
C ASN A 298 -10.86 3.31 -14.03
N THR A 299 -11.85 2.53 -13.64
CA THR A 299 -12.84 1.94 -14.56
C THR A 299 -13.67 2.99 -15.28
N GLU A 300 -13.97 4.11 -14.63
CA GLU A 300 -14.71 5.25 -15.18
C GLU A 300 -13.80 6.24 -15.95
N LYS A 301 -12.50 5.94 -16.10
CA LYS A 301 -11.48 6.82 -16.71
C LYS A 301 -11.48 8.24 -16.13
N ASN A 302 -11.68 8.36 -14.82
CA ASN A 302 -11.78 9.61 -14.10
C ASN A 302 -10.46 10.09 -13.48
N ILE A 303 -9.37 9.33 -13.66
CA ILE A 303 -8.01 9.77 -13.34
C ILE A 303 -7.46 10.55 -14.54
N THR A 304 -7.00 11.77 -14.30
CA THR A 304 -6.38 12.59 -15.33
C THR A 304 -4.93 12.14 -15.54
N ILE A 305 -4.65 11.44 -16.62
CA ILE A 305 -3.29 10.98 -16.95
C ILE A 305 -2.51 12.15 -17.58
N ILE A 306 -1.24 12.30 -17.18
CA ILE A 306 -0.30 13.28 -17.70
C ILE A 306 1.00 12.63 -18.16
N ASP A 307 1.70 13.27 -19.11
CA ASP A 307 2.97 12.78 -19.64
C ASP A 307 4.17 13.67 -19.22
N ASN A 308 3.92 14.95 -18.91
CA ASN A 308 4.95 15.92 -18.56
C ASN A 308 4.37 17.13 -17.84
N VAL A 309 5.23 18.10 -17.48
CA VAL A 309 4.85 19.31 -16.76
C VAL A 309 3.93 20.24 -17.57
N VAL A 310 4.10 20.30 -18.89
CA VAL A 310 3.22 21.14 -19.74
C VAL A 310 1.82 20.58 -19.81
N ASP A 311 1.72 19.27 -19.90
CA ASP A 311 0.45 18.55 -19.88
C ASP A 311 -0.24 18.69 -18.51
N PHE A 312 0.53 18.61 -17.43
CA PHE A 312 0.05 18.90 -16.07
C PHE A 312 -0.56 20.31 -15.97
N ASP A 313 0.16 21.34 -16.41
CA ASP A 313 -0.32 22.72 -16.36
C ASP A 313 -1.62 22.92 -17.14
N ASN A 314 -1.68 22.36 -18.35
CA ASN A 314 -2.87 22.47 -19.21
C ASN A 314 -4.09 21.77 -18.59
N LYS A 315 -3.90 20.56 -18.05
CA LYS A 315 -5.01 19.77 -17.46
C LYS A 315 -5.50 20.35 -16.15
N ILE A 316 -4.58 20.79 -15.27
CA ILE A 316 -4.96 21.52 -14.03
C ILE A 316 -5.75 22.78 -14.37
N THR A 317 -5.25 23.61 -15.30
CA THR A 317 -5.95 24.83 -15.71
C THR A 317 -7.37 24.52 -16.19
N LYS A 318 -7.52 23.54 -17.09
CA LYS A 318 -8.81 23.14 -17.65
C LYS A 318 -9.80 22.64 -16.61
N ILE A 319 -9.32 21.95 -15.57
CA ILE A 319 -10.20 21.44 -14.48
C ILE A 319 -10.49 22.55 -13.47
N ALA A 320 -9.48 23.35 -13.09
CA ALA A 320 -9.61 24.38 -12.08
C ALA A 320 -10.35 25.64 -12.57
N SER A 321 -10.51 25.86 -13.86
CA SER A 321 -11.30 26.95 -14.42
C SER A 321 -12.79 26.60 -14.59
N ASP A 322 -13.18 25.34 -14.43
CA ASP A 322 -14.55 24.85 -14.64
C ASP A 322 -15.05 24.13 -13.37
N LYS A 323 -15.83 24.85 -12.59
CA LYS A 323 -16.37 24.36 -11.31
C LYS A 323 -17.22 23.10 -11.47
N ASP A 324 -18.09 23.06 -12.47
CA ASP A 324 -18.99 21.94 -12.69
C ASP A 324 -18.22 20.70 -13.11
N ARG A 325 -17.20 20.88 -13.93
CA ARG A 325 -16.28 19.81 -14.30
C ARG A 325 -15.53 19.26 -13.08
N TYR A 326 -15.00 20.14 -12.23
CA TYR A 326 -14.29 19.72 -11.01
C TYR A 326 -15.21 18.90 -10.09
N ILE A 327 -16.44 19.40 -9.85
CA ILE A 327 -17.42 18.71 -9.00
C ILE A 327 -17.78 17.34 -9.58
N LYS A 328 -18.08 17.25 -10.89
CA LYS A 328 -18.36 15.98 -11.55
C LYS A 328 -17.21 14.99 -11.45
N LEU A 329 -15.97 15.43 -11.59
CA LEU A 329 -14.80 14.58 -11.39
C LEU A 329 -14.69 14.13 -9.92
N SER A 330 -14.85 15.04 -8.96
CA SER A 330 -14.84 14.72 -7.53
C SER A 330 -15.89 13.67 -7.17
N ASP A 331 -17.11 13.80 -7.65
CA ASP A 331 -18.19 12.81 -7.41
C ASP A 331 -17.88 11.46 -8.09
N SER A 332 -17.36 11.50 -9.31
CA SER A 332 -17.01 10.28 -10.05
C SER A 332 -15.89 9.50 -9.35
N VAL A 333 -14.85 10.15 -8.84
CA VAL A 333 -13.76 9.46 -8.13
C VAL A 333 -14.20 8.89 -6.79
N ILE A 334 -15.11 9.57 -6.08
CA ILE A 334 -15.73 9.04 -4.87
C ILE A 334 -16.47 7.73 -5.18
N LYS A 335 -17.27 7.73 -6.26
CA LYS A 335 -18.01 6.54 -6.71
C LYS A 335 -17.06 5.39 -7.03
N SER A 336 -15.99 5.64 -7.78
CA SER A 336 -14.98 4.61 -8.09
C SER A 336 -14.32 4.02 -6.84
N ALA A 337 -14.05 4.84 -5.82
CA ALA A 337 -13.43 4.38 -4.58
C ALA A 337 -14.40 3.62 -3.66
N SER A 338 -15.72 3.87 -3.77
CA SER A 338 -16.73 3.41 -2.79
C SER A 338 -16.90 1.90 -2.69
N VAL A 339 -16.46 1.15 -3.68
CA VAL A 339 -16.56 -0.33 -3.71
C VAL A 339 -15.47 -1.02 -2.89
N PHE A 340 -14.37 -0.33 -2.57
CA PHE A 340 -13.21 -0.88 -1.86
C PHE A 340 -13.35 -0.76 -0.34
N THR A 341 -14.48 -1.25 0.19
CA THR A 341 -14.78 -1.19 1.63
C THR A 341 -14.00 -2.24 2.42
N THR A 342 -13.82 -2.00 3.72
CA THR A 342 -13.20 -2.97 4.63
C THR A 342 -13.98 -4.27 4.68
N GLN A 343 -15.31 -4.21 4.63
CA GLN A 343 -16.19 -5.38 4.59
C GLN A 343 -15.99 -6.21 3.32
N ASN A 344 -16.01 -5.58 2.14
CA ASN A 344 -15.79 -6.30 0.87
C ASN A 344 -14.43 -6.98 0.85
N PHE A 345 -13.39 -6.28 1.30
CA PHE A 345 -12.06 -6.86 1.43
C PHE A 345 -12.05 -8.04 2.40
N TYR A 346 -12.62 -7.89 3.58
CA TYR A 346 -12.68 -8.93 4.59
C TYR A 346 -13.38 -10.19 4.07
N PHE A 347 -14.59 -10.07 3.50
CA PHE A 347 -15.33 -11.23 2.98
C PHE A 347 -14.60 -11.89 1.82
N SER A 348 -14.00 -11.11 0.91
CA SER A 348 -13.20 -11.64 -0.19
C SER A 348 -11.98 -12.42 0.31
N MET A 349 -11.32 -11.94 1.35
CA MET A 349 -10.20 -12.64 2.00
C MET A 349 -10.69 -13.94 2.66
N MET A 350 -11.76 -13.87 3.47
CA MET A 350 -12.26 -15.02 4.24
C MET A 350 -12.72 -16.15 3.34
N ASP A 351 -13.41 -15.86 2.24
CA ASP A 351 -13.85 -16.85 1.24
C ASP A 351 -12.66 -17.65 0.64
N LYS A 352 -11.46 -17.06 0.60
CA LYS A 352 -10.24 -17.70 0.05
C LYS A 352 -9.32 -18.29 1.12
N ILE A 353 -9.61 -18.04 2.40
CA ILE A 353 -8.89 -18.60 3.55
C ILE A 353 -9.57 -19.89 4.06
N GLN A 354 -10.88 -19.95 3.98
CA GLN A 354 -11.69 -21.11 4.41
C GLN A 354 -11.67 -22.24 3.40
#